data_40e6cf3b64942b9e10397a91a263d92f
#
_entry.id   40e6cf3b64942b9e10397a91a263d92f
#
_cell.length_a   1.000
_cell.length_b   1.000
_cell.length_c   1.000
_cell.angle_alpha   90.00
_cell.angle_beta   90.00
_cell.angle_gamma   90.00
#
_symmetry.space_group_name_H-M   'P 1'
#
loop_
_entity.id
_entity.type
_entity.pdbx_description
1 polymer ?
#
loop_
_entity_poly.entity_id
_entity_poly.type
_entity_poly.pdbx_seq_one_letter_code
_entity_poly.pdbx_strand_id
1 'polypeptide(L)'
;MSAETGIVFNIQRFTIHDGPGIRTEVFLKGCPLRCKWCSNPEGIRLQREVGVYPDKCLGKDACGSCLEACSLGGAPLLFHAESGKIGAVDRSICVGCMKCTEECFLHALQSWGMEMTVEEVMREVRADKNFYANSGGGVTISGGESLMQWEFVAALLEACRREGIHTCVETCMQCSKDALDRVLPLTGLMITDIKHMDSAVHRKW
;
A
#
# COMPACT_ATOMS: atom_id res chain seq x y z
N MET A 1 6.99 20.30 -13.66
CA MET A 1 6.33 19.89 -12.40
C MET A 1 6.76 18.44 -12.19
N SER A 2 7.46 18.14 -11.10
CA SER A 2 7.78 16.75 -10.76
C SER A 2 6.46 15.98 -10.61
N ALA A 3 6.34 14.83 -11.25
CA ALA A 3 5.21 13.95 -11.02
C ALA A 3 5.20 13.59 -9.53
N GLU A 4 4.14 13.98 -8.82
CA GLU A 4 3.99 13.58 -7.43
C GLU A 4 3.79 12.08 -7.39
N THR A 5 4.62 11.37 -6.62
CA THR A 5 4.60 9.93 -6.51
C THR A 5 4.20 9.52 -5.10
N GLY A 6 3.57 8.34 -4.99
CA GLY A 6 3.22 7.71 -3.72
C GLY A 6 3.62 6.24 -3.72
N ILE A 7 3.79 5.68 -2.53
CA ILE A 7 4.02 4.24 -2.36
C ILE A 7 2.68 3.54 -2.16
N VAL A 8 2.22 2.90 -3.23
CA VAL A 8 0.96 2.13 -3.27
C VAL A 8 1.28 0.65 -3.09
N PHE A 9 0.60 -0.07 -2.20
CA PHE A 9 0.83 -1.51 -2.07
C PHE A 9 -0.27 -2.37 -2.68
N ASN A 10 -1.47 -1.80 -2.88
CA ASN A 10 -2.55 -2.48 -3.57
C ASN A 10 -3.49 -1.47 -4.25
N ILE A 11 -4.11 -1.89 -5.34
CA ILE A 11 -5.27 -1.22 -5.94
C ILE A 11 -6.33 -2.29 -6.11
N GLN A 12 -7.40 -2.20 -5.32
CA GLN A 12 -8.50 -3.14 -5.35
C GLN A 12 -9.67 -2.52 -6.07
N ARG A 13 -10.10 -3.19 -7.14
CA ARG A 13 -11.23 -2.76 -7.95
C ARG A 13 -12.52 -3.44 -7.48
N PHE A 14 -13.67 -2.81 -7.74
CA PHE A 14 -15.00 -3.33 -7.46
C PHE A 14 -15.28 -3.57 -5.96
N THR A 15 -14.72 -2.74 -5.07
CA THR A 15 -15.07 -2.79 -3.65
C THR A 15 -16.45 -2.17 -3.42
N ILE A 16 -17.14 -2.61 -2.35
CA ILE A 16 -18.47 -2.12 -1.96
C ILE A 16 -18.56 -1.80 -0.46
N HIS A 17 -17.42 -1.80 0.24
CA HIS A 17 -17.39 -1.69 1.71
C HIS A 17 -16.94 -0.31 2.19
N ASP A 18 -16.13 0.40 1.42
CA ASP A 18 -15.39 1.58 1.88
C ASP A 18 -15.93 2.86 1.26
N GLY A 19 -17.25 3.03 1.36
CA GLY A 19 -18.01 4.17 0.87
C GLY A 19 -19.18 3.79 -0.04
N PRO A 20 -19.91 4.76 -0.60
CA PRO A 20 -21.09 4.49 -1.43
C PRO A 20 -20.71 3.93 -2.81
N GLY A 21 -21.55 3.02 -3.31
CA GLY A 21 -21.45 2.46 -4.67
C GLY A 21 -20.26 1.53 -4.89
N ILE A 22 -19.99 1.24 -6.16
CA ILE A 22 -18.81 0.43 -6.56
C ILE A 22 -17.60 1.35 -6.61
N ARG A 23 -16.48 0.92 -6.01
CA ARG A 23 -15.30 1.77 -5.85
C ARG A 23 -14.02 1.08 -6.30
N THR A 24 -13.04 1.89 -6.64
CA THR A 24 -11.63 1.47 -6.71
C THR A 24 -10.95 1.99 -5.46
N GLU A 25 -10.37 1.09 -4.69
CA GLU A 25 -9.68 1.39 -3.46
C GLU A 25 -8.16 1.37 -3.68
N VAL A 26 -7.48 2.45 -3.31
CA VAL A 26 -6.04 2.64 -3.45
C VAL A 26 -5.41 2.58 -2.07
N PHE A 27 -4.63 1.54 -1.82
CA PHE A 27 -3.99 1.28 -0.53
C PHE A 27 -2.56 1.83 -0.50
N LEU A 28 -2.34 2.82 0.36
CA LEU A 28 -1.05 3.49 0.53
C LEU A 28 -0.24 2.88 1.68
N LYS A 29 1.08 2.83 1.52
CA LYS A 29 2.01 2.45 2.59
C LYS A 29 2.25 3.61 3.56
N GLY A 30 2.63 3.24 4.78
CA GLY A 30 2.91 4.17 5.87
C GLY A 30 1.75 4.24 6.86
N CYS A 31 2.02 3.90 8.12
CA CYS A 31 1.10 4.10 9.23
C CYS A 31 1.91 4.41 10.50
N PRO A 32 1.57 5.44 11.27
CA PRO A 32 2.25 5.74 12.52
C PRO A 32 1.84 4.79 13.65
N LEU A 33 0.69 4.11 13.48
CA LEU A 33 0.17 3.16 14.47
C LEU A 33 0.76 1.75 14.28
N ARG A 34 0.64 0.95 15.34
CA ARG A 34 1.12 -0.45 15.41
C ARG A 34 0.04 -1.35 16.00
N CYS A 35 -1.20 -1.19 15.55
CA CYS A 35 -2.35 -1.95 16.02
C CYS A 35 -2.08 -3.45 15.93
N LYS A 36 -2.27 -4.20 17.02
CA LYS A 36 -2.09 -5.66 17.02
C LYS A 36 -3.11 -6.40 16.14
N TRP A 37 -4.22 -5.76 15.84
CA TRP A 37 -5.31 -6.26 15.00
C TRP A 37 -5.30 -5.67 13.58
N CYS A 38 -4.15 -5.13 13.13
CA CYS A 38 -4.05 -4.53 11.80
C CYS A 38 -4.39 -5.57 10.72
N SER A 39 -5.35 -5.25 9.87
CA SER A 39 -5.73 -6.09 8.71
C SER A 39 -4.72 -6.01 7.56
N ASN A 40 -3.97 -4.89 7.47
CA ASN A 40 -3.01 -4.63 6.39
C ASN A 40 -1.60 -4.34 6.96
N PRO A 41 -0.94 -5.31 7.64
CA PRO A 41 0.35 -5.08 8.27
C PRO A 41 1.47 -4.73 7.28
N GLU A 42 1.34 -5.12 6.01
CA GLU A 42 2.21 -4.72 4.89
C GLU A 42 2.13 -3.22 4.58
N GLY A 43 1.04 -2.56 4.97
CA GLY A 43 0.88 -1.11 4.85
C GLY A 43 1.59 -0.28 5.93
N ILE A 44 2.11 -0.90 7.00
CA ILE A 44 2.63 -0.17 8.18
C ILE A 44 3.88 0.64 7.86
N ARG A 45 4.87 0.05 7.20
CA ARG A 45 6.11 0.76 6.85
C ARG A 45 5.91 1.56 5.58
N LEU A 46 6.45 2.78 5.54
CA LEU A 46 6.37 3.62 4.34
C LEU A 46 7.20 3.06 3.18
N GLN A 47 8.37 2.48 3.49
CA GLN A 47 9.28 1.94 2.46
C GLN A 47 8.70 0.69 1.81
N ARG A 48 9.09 0.44 0.56
CA ARG A 48 8.87 -0.84 -0.10
C ARG A 48 9.52 -1.97 0.67
N GLU A 49 8.87 -3.12 0.73
CA GLU A 49 9.37 -4.30 1.44
C GLU A 49 9.22 -5.55 0.58
N VAL A 50 10.10 -6.51 0.83
CA VAL A 50 9.99 -7.84 0.22
C VAL A 50 9.00 -8.67 1.02
N GLY A 51 7.89 -9.06 0.39
CA GLY A 51 6.95 -10.05 0.89
C GLY A 51 7.45 -11.46 0.61
N VAL A 52 7.22 -12.39 1.53
CA VAL A 52 7.70 -13.77 1.45
C VAL A 52 6.55 -14.76 1.46
N TYR A 53 6.53 -15.67 0.49
CA TYR A 53 5.53 -16.73 0.32
C TYR A 53 6.25 -18.09 0.18
N PRO A 54 6.62 -18.73 1.31
CA PRO A 54 7.46 -19.94 1.31
C PRO A 54 6.90 -21.10 0.48
N ASP A 55 5.57 -21.23 0.45
CA ASP A 55 4.89 -22.33 -0.26
C ASP A 55 5.11 -22.27 -1.79
N LYS A 56 5.39 -21.09 -2.32
CA LYS A 56 5.69 -20.87 -3.75
C LYS A 56 7.16 -21.10 -4.09
N CYS A 57 8.06 -21.23 -3.08
CA CYS A 57 9.50 -21.35 -3.29
C CYS A 57 9.89 -22.80 -3.61
N LEU A 58 10.71 -22.99 -4.63
CA LEU A 58 11.32 -24.30 -4.96
C LEU A 58 12.49 -24.67 -4.05
N GLY A 59 13.04 -23.71 -3.32
CA GLY A 59 14.27 -23.86 -2.56
C GLY A 59 15.51 -23.33 -3.31
N LYS A 60 16.50 -22.88 -2.52
CA LYS A 60 17.71 -22.24 -3.04
C LYS A 60 18.54 -23.15 -3.93
N ASP A 61 18.55 -24.47 -3.65
CA ASP A 61 19.34 -25.45 -4.38
C ASP A 61 18.72 -25.80 -5.74
N ALA A 62 17.39 -25.65 -5.86
CA ALA A 62 16.66 -25.91 -7.11
C ALA A 62 16.52 -24.67 -8.00
N CYS A 63 16.58 -23.47 -7.44
CA CYS A 63 16.40 -22.21 -8.18
C CYS A 63 17.55 -21.22 -7.90
N GLY A 64 17.62 -20.58 -6.73
CA GLY A 64 18.70 -19.66 -6.37
C GLY A 64 18.67 -18.25 -7.00
N SER A 65 17.82 -17.96 -7.99
CA SER A 65 17.80 -16.68 -8.72
C SER A 65 17.76 -15.44 -7.83
N CYS A 66 17.03 -15.52 -6.71
CA CYS A 66 16.96 -14.40 -5.76
C CYS A 66 18.30 -14.13 -5.04
N LEU A 67 19.14 -15.15 -4.87
CA LEU A 67 20.49 -15.00 -4.28
C LEU A 67 21.39 -14.25 -5.25
N GLU A 68 21.38 -14.64 -6.53
CA GLU A 68 22.18 -14.02 -7.60
C GLU A 68 21.76 -12.56 -7.83
N ALA A 69 20.45 -12.30 -7.81
CA ALA A 69 19.91 -10.95 -8.00
C ALA A 69 20.13 -10.02 -6.80
N CYS A 70 20.35 -10.56 -5.62
CA CYS A 70 20.48 -9.75 -4.41
C CYS A 70 21.74 -8.89 -4.44
N SER A 71 21.60 -7.56 -4.36
CA SER A 71 22.73 -6.62 -4.34
C SER A 71 23.69 -6.81 -3.14
N LEU A 72 23.25 -7.56 -2.13
CA LEU A 72 24.03 -7.91 -0.94
C LEU A 72 24.42 -9.41 -0.92
N GLY A 73 24.48 -10.06 -2.08
CA GLY A 73 24.89 -11.47 -2.20
C GLY A 73 23.98 -12.44 -1.46
N GLY A 74 22.71 -12.11 -1.28
CA GLY A 74 21.74 -12.95 -0.58
C GLY A 74 21.74 -12.81 0.95
N ALA A 75 22.63 -12.00 1.55
CA ALA A 75 22.76 -11.88 3.00
C ALA A 75 21.42 -11.61 3.75
N PRO A 76 20.45 -10.81 3.24
CA PRO A 76 19.17 -10.61 3.89
C PRO A 76 18.20 -11.79 3.76
N LEU A 77 18.44 -12.74 2.86
CA LEU A 77 17.51 -13.81 2.53
C LEU A 77 17.71 -15.01 3.47
N LEU A 78 16.72 -15.28 4.30
CA LEU A 78 16.77 -16.36 5.30
C LEU A 78 15.99 -17.58 4.77
N PHE A 79 16.69 -18.71 4.65
CA PHE A 79 16.14 -19.97 4.14
C PHE A 79 15.95 -20.98 5.25
N HIS A 80 14.89 -21.80 5.16
CA HIS A 80 14.71 -22.95 6.03
C HIS A 80 15.78 -24.00 5.78
N ALA A 81 16.41 -24.50 6.85
CA ALA A 81 17.56 -25.41 6.76
C ALA A 81 17.21 -26.75 6.07
N GLU A 82 16.03 -27.30 6.35
CA GLU A 82 15.62 -28.62 5.83
C GLU A 82 15.10 -28.55 4.39
N SER A 83 14.32 -27.52 4.03
CA SER A 83 13.65 -27.45 2.73
C SER A 83 14.38 -26.54 1.72
N GLY A 84 15.35 -25.76 2.17
CA GLY A 84 16.00 -24.73 1.35
C GLY A 84 15.08 -23.62 0.85
N LYS A 85 13.80 -23.62 1.24
CA LYS A 85 12.82 -22.60 0.83
C LYS A 85 13.05 -21.29 1.56
N ILE A 86 12.75 -20.16 0.90
CA ILE A 86 12.79 -18.85 1.55
C ILE A 86 11.79 -18.80 2.72
N GLY A 87 12.25 -18.41 3.90
CA GLY A 87 11.44 -18.32 5.10
C GLY A 87 11.16 -16.88 5.53
N ALA A 88 12.16 -16.03 5.40
CA ALA A 88 12.05 -14.63 5.80
C ALA A 88 13.06 -13.74 5.06
N VAL A 89 12.93 -12.43 5.26
CA VAL A 89 13.95 -11.44 4.86
C VAL A 89 14.32 -10.64 6.10
N ASP A 90 15.63 -10.59 6.39
CA ASP A 90 16.14 -9.72 7.44
C ASP A 90 16.05 -8.26 6.99
N ARG A 91 15.03 -7.58 7.52
CA ARG A 91 14.74 -6.18 7.18
C ARG A 91 15.71 -5.18 7.82
N SER A 92 16.57 -5.63 8.74
CA SER A 92 17.58 -4.76 9.36
C SER A 92 18.75 -4.47 8.43
N ILE A 93 19.03 -5.39 7.50
CA ILE A 93 20.11 -5.28 6.53
C ILE A 93 19.61 -5.16 5.08
N CYS A 94 18.36 -5.53 4.79
CA CYS A 94 17.78 -5.43 3.45
C CYS A 94 17.63 -3.96 3.03
N VAL A 95 18.23 -3.59 1.91
CA VAL A 95 18.19 -2.22 1.36
C VAL A 95 16.93 -1.92 0.52
N GLY A 96 16.02 -2.89 0.36
CA GLY A 96 14.76 -2.69 -0.35
C GLY A 96 14.91 -2.42 -1.86
N CYS A 97 15.96 -2.93 -2.51
CA CYS A 97 16.20 -2.72 -3.94
C CYS A 97 15.22 -3.47 -4.86
N MET A 98 14.44 -4.41 -4.34
CA MET A 98 13.44 -5.25 -5.00
C MET A 98 13.95 -6.20 -6.10
N LYS A 99 15.24 -6.22 -6.46
CA LYS A 99 15.79 -7.09 -7.52
C LYS A 99 15.45 -8.57 -7.35
N CYS A 100 15.47 -9.06 -6.10
CA CYS A 100 15.11 -10.45 -5.81
C CYS A 100 13.63 -10.76 -6.07
N THR A 101 12.74 -9.75 -6.05
CA THR A 101 11.31 -9.91 -6.38
C THR A 101 11.07 -9.93 -7.88
N GLU A 102 11.88 -9.19 -8.65
CA GLU A 102 11.82 -9.12 -10.11
C GLU A 102 12.26 -10.45 -10.73
N GLU A 103 13.30 -11.10 -10.16
CA GLU A 103 13.82 -12.38 -10.62
C GLU A 103 13.07 -13.61 -10.06
N CYS A 104 12.11 -13.42 -9.16
CA CYS A 104 11.35 -14.52 -8.58
C CYS A 104 10.13 -14.89 -9.44
N PHE A 105 10.33 -15.66 -10.51
CA PHE A 105 9.27 -16.03 -11.46
C PHE A 105 8.11 -16.83 -10.87
N LEU A 106 8.29 -17.47 -9.70
CA LEU A 106 7.20 -18.14 -8.96
C LEU A 106 6.50 -17.20 -7.96
N HIS A 107 6.94 -15.94 -7.88
CA HIS A 107 6.38 -14.96 -6.95
C HIS A 107 6.43 -15.43 -5.47
N ALA A 108 7.43 -16.22 -5.10
CA ALA A 108 7.73 -16.54 -3.71
C ALA A 108 8.28 -15.32 -2.95
N LEU A 109 8.90 -14.41 -3.69
CA LEU A 109 9.25 -13.06 -3.25
C LEU A 109 8.47 -12.06 -4.10
N GLN A 110 7.79 -11.11 -3.46
CA GLN A 110 7.01 -10.07 -4.13
C GLN A 110 7.32 -8.71 -3.51
N SER A 111 7.22 -7.65 -4.29
CA SER A 111 7.31 -6.30 -3.75
C SER A 111 6.00 -5.92 -3.04
N TRP A 112 6.10 -5.59 -1.76
CA TRP A 112 5.03 -4.91 -1.04
C TRP A 112 5.26 -3.40 -1.12
N GLY A 113 4.56 -2.80 -2.04
CA GLY A 113 4.65 -1.40 -2.41
C GLY A 113 5.34 -1.18 -3.75
N MET A 114 4.74 -0.30 -4.51
CA MET A 114 5.26 0.24 -5.77
C MET A 114 5.21 1.75 -5.69
N GLU A 115 6.24 2.41 -6.16
CA GLU A 115 6.20 3.84 -6.37
C GLU A 115 5.36 4.11 -7.61
N MET A 116 4.29 4.85 -7.46
CA MET A 116 3.36 5.16 -8.55
C MET A 116 3.14 6.68 -8.64
N THR A 117 3.07 7.17 -9.85
CA THR A 117 2.63 8.54 -10.15
C THR A 117 1.11 8.65 -10.06
N VAL A 118 0.59 9.87 -9.87
CA VAL A 118 -0.85 10.14 -9.93
C VAL A 118 -1.46 9.62 -11.24
N GLU A 119 -0.77 9.80 -12.37
CA GLU A 119 -1.29 9.37 -13.67
C GLU A 119 -1.37 7.84 -13.81
N GLU A 120 -0.42 7.10 -13.24
CA GLU A 120 -0.46 5.64 -13.21
C GLU A 120 -1.66 5.13 -12.40
N VAL A 121 -1.94 5.72 -11.23
CA VAL A 121 -3.13 5.39 -10.44
C VAL A 121 -4.40 5.79 -11.19
N MET A 122 -4.44 6.98 -11.80
CA MET A 122 -5.60 7.45 -12.55
C MET A 122 -5.92 6.58 -13.77
N ARG A 123 -4.93 5.92 -14.37
CA ARG A 123 -5.18 4.96 -15.46
C ARG A 123 -6.04 3.79 -14.99
N GLU A 124 -5.75 3.23 -13.79
CA GLU A 124 -6.56 2.17 -13.18
C GLU A 124 -7.96 2.68 -12.79
N VAL A 125 -8.02 3.88 -12.21
CA VAL A 125 -9.27 4.53 -11.80
C VAL A 125 -10.20 4.78 -12.99
N ARG A 126 -9.67 5.28 -14.10
CA ARG A 126 -10.47 5.56 -15.33
C ARG A 126 -11.10 4.31 -15.93
N ALA A 127 -10.45 3.16 -15.77
CA ALA A 127 -10.97 1.89 -16.27
C ALA A 127 -12.33 1.51 -15.64
N ASP A 128 -12.63 2.04 -14.44
CA ASP A 128 -13.87 1.77 -13.70
C ASP A 128 -14.90 2.90 -13.75
N LYS A 129 -14.66 3.98 -14.48
CA LYS A 129 -15.48 5.19 -14.49
C LYS A 129 -16.97 4.93 -14.78
N ASN A 130 -17.27 3.97 -15.67
CA ASN A 130 -18.66 3.60 -15.97
C ASN A 130 -19.37 2.93 -14.78
N PHE A 131 -18.65 2.18 -13.97
CA PHE A 131 -19.22 1.57 -12.76
C PHE A 131 -19.52 2.62 -11.68
N TYR A 132 -18.65 3.63 -11.55
CA TYR A 132 -18.89 4.75 -10.63
C TYR A 132 -20.16 5.53 -11.02
N ALA A 133 -20.29 5.87 -12.30
CA ALA A 133 -21.44 6.62 -12.79
C ALA A 133 -22.77 5.89 -12.57
N ASN A 134 -22.79 4.56 -12.70
CA ASN A 134 -23.99 3.74 -12.55
C ASN A 134 -24.34 3.40 -11.09
N SER A 135 -23.37 3.47 -10.18
CA SER A 135 -23.57 3.05 -8.78
C SER A 135 -23.53 4.21 -7.77
N GLY A 136 -23.15 5.42 -8.19
CA GLY A 136 -22.82 6.51 -7.29
C GLY A 136 -21.50 6.28 -6.53
N GLY A 137 -20.63 5.42 -7.08
CA GLY A 137 -19.33 5.09 -6.51
C GLY A 137 -18.22 6.06 -6.86
N GLY A 138 -16.97 5.60 -6.77
CA GLY A 138 -15.80 6.43 -7.04
C GLY A 138 -14.49 5.81 -6.55
N VAL A 139 -13.61 6.63 -6.02
CA VAL A 139 -12.31 6.20 -5.49
C VAL A 139 -12.29 6.35 -3.98
N THR A 140 -11.72 5.35 -3.29
CA THR A 140 -11.36 5.43 -1.87
C THR A 140 -9.86 5.35 -1.73
N ILE A 141 -9.26 6.28 -1.00
CA ILE A 141 -7.85 6.24 -0.63
C ILE A 141 -7.76 5.70 0.80
N SER A 142 -7.07 4.59 0.98
CA SER A 142 -6.97 3.84 2.22
C SER A 142 -5.53 3.31 2.43
N GLY A 143 -5.35 2.21 3.16
CA GLY A 143 -4.08 1.51 3.31
C GLY A 143 -3.58 1.45 4.74
N GLY A 144 -2.39 2.02 5.01
CA GLY A 144 -1.88 2.26 6.35
C GLY A 144 -2.60 3.46 7.00
N GLU A 145 -1.98 4.64 6.95
CA GLU A 145 -2.62 5.94 7.17
C GLU A 145 -2.44 6.77 5.91
N SER A 146 -3.51 6.96 5.18
CA SER A 146 -3.49 7.63 3.86
C SER A 146 -2.88 9.04 3.93
N LEU A 147 -3.11 9.76 5.04
CA LEU A 147 -2.63 11.13 5.23
C LEU A 147 -1.13 11.23 5.56
N MET A 148 -0.42 10.10 5.70
CA MET A 148 1.05 10.12 5.75
C MET A 148 1.69 10.48 4.40
N GLN A 149 0.96 10.28 3.29
CA GLN A 149 1.38 10.64 1.94
C GLN A 149 0.46 11.74 1.37
N TRP A 150 0.12 12.73 2.20
CA TRP A 150 -0.94 13.69 1.93
C TRP A 150 -0.72 14.53 0.66
N GLU A 151 0.53 14.82 0.25
CA GLU A 151 0.81 15.53 -1.00
C GLU A 151 0.33 14.73 -2.20
N PHE A 152 0.69 13.44 -2.24
CA PHE A 152 0.24 12.51 -3.28
C PHE A 152 -1.28 12.33 -3.23
N VAL A 153 -1.85 12.15 -2.03
CA VAL A 153 -3.31 12.03 -1.85
C VAL A 153 -4.03 13.25 -2.37
N ALA A 154 -3.58 14.46 -2.03
CA ALA A 154 -4.20 15.70 -2.50
C ALA A 154 -4.18 15.79 -4.03
N ALA A 155 -3.03 15.48 -4.67
CA ALA A 155 -2.91 15.50 -6.12
C ALA A 155 -3.81 14.47 -6.80
N LEU A 156 -3.93 13.26 -6.24
CA LEU A 156 -4.82 12.22 -6.73
C LEU A 156 -6.29 12.61 -6.60
N LEU A 157 -6.70 13.17 -5.46
CA LEU A 157 -8.06 13.67 -5.25
C LEU A 157 -8.40 14.82 -6.20
N GLU A 158 -7.47 15.75 -6.46
CA GLU A 158 -7.65 16.81 -7.45
C GLU A 158 -7.84 16.23 -8.86
N ALA A 159 -7.08 15.20 -9.23
CA ALA A 159 -7.24 14.51 -10.51
C ALA A 159 -8.61 13.84 -10.62
N CYS A 160 -9.06 13.13 -9.59
CA CYS A 160 -10.38 12.52 -9.54
C CYS A 160 -11.50 13.58 -9.70
N ARG A 161 -11.40 14.69 -8.95
CA ARG A 161 -12.40 15.77 -9.00
C ARG A 161 -12.49 16.45 -10.37
N ARG A 162 -11.34 16.67 -11.06
CA ARG A 162 -11.34 17.21 -12.44
C ARG A 162 -12.11 16.32 -13.40
N GLU A 163 -12.19 15.02 -13.13
CA GLU A 163 -12.90 14.05 -13.96
C GLU A 163 -14.32 13.73 -13.45
N GLY A 164 -14.79 14.43 -12.41
CA GLY A 164 -16.12 14.24 -11.83
C GLY A 164 -16.27 12.91 -11.07
N ILE A 165 -15.15 12.32 -10.61
CA ILE A 165 -15.14 11.07 -9.83
C ILE A 165 -15.29 11.40 -8.34
N HIS A 166 -16.26 10.76 -7.67
CA HIS A 166 -16.46 10.91 -6.23
C HIS A 166 -15.27 10.36 -5.45
N THR A 167 -14.81 11.09 -4.44
CA THR A 167 -13.63 10.77 -3.64
C THR A 167 -14.00 10.43 -2.21
N CYS A 168 -13.36 9.39 -1.67
CA CYS A 168 -13.45 9.01 -0.27
C CYS A 168 -12.02 8.86 0.29
N VAL A 169 -11.80 9.26 1.54
CA VAL A 169 -10.54 9.06 2.26
C VAL A 169 -10.82 8.33 3.55
N GLU A 170 -10.15 7.21 3.74
CA GLU A 170 -10.16 6.44 4.97
C GLU A 170 -8.90 6.75 5.78
N THR A 171 -9.06 7.11 7.05
CA THR A 171 -7.99 7.60 7.91
C THR A 171 -8.24 7.29 9.38
N CYS A 172 -7.19 7.00 10.15
CA CYS A 172 -7.25 6.98 11.61
C CYS A 172 -6.98 8.36 12.24
N MET A 173 -6.91 9.42 11.42
CA MET A 173 -6.67 10.82 11.82
C MET A 173 -5.33 11.05 12.56
N GLN A 174 -4.39 10.12 12.47
CA GLN A 174 -3.06 10.29 13.03
C GLN A 174 -2.14 10.97 11.99
N CYS A 175 -2.39 12.23 11.73
CA CYS A 175 -1.72 13.04 10.71
C CYS A 175 -1.43 14.46 11.23
N SER A 176 -0.69 15.24 10.44
CA SER A 176 -0.48 16.66 10.72
C SER A 176 -1.75 17.48 10.40
N LYS A 177 -1.86 18.65 11.03
CA LYS A 177 -2.94 19.61 10.70
C LYS A 177 -2.85 20.05 9.24
N ASP A 178 -1.66 20.27 8.71
CA ASP A 178 -1.43 20.71 7.32
C ASP A 178 -1.92 19.66 6.32
N ALA A 179 -1.69 18.37 6.61
CA ALA A 179 -2.21 17.27 5.80
C ALA A 179 -3.75 17.29 5.76
N LEU A 180 -4.38 17.47 6.91
CA LEU A 180 -5.84 17.53 6.99
C LEU A 180 -6.41 18.77 6.28
N ASP A 181 -5.84 19.95 6.52
CA ASP A 181 -6.28 21.22 5.90
C ASP A 181 -6.17 21.15 4.36
N ARG A 182 -5.18 20.42 3.84
CA ARG A 182 -4.99 20.27 2.40
C ARG A 182 -5.89 19.23 1.76
N VAL A 183 -6.14 18.10 2.43
CA VAL A 183 -6.88 16.96 1.86
C VAL A 183 -8.39 17.11 2.05
N LEU A 184 -8.84 17.60 3.20
CA LEU A 184 -10.26 17.70 3.54
C LEU A 184 -11.12 18.45 2.48
N PRO A 185 -10.70 19.61 1.93
CA PRO A 185 -11.47 20.33 0.91
C PRO A 185 -11.62 19.57 -0.42
N LEU A 186 -10.77 18.56 -0.66
CA LEU A 186 -10.76 17.73 -1.85
C LEU A 186 -11.53 16.42 -1.69
N THR A 187 -11.92 16.10 -0.45
CA THR A 187 -12.56 14.83 -0.07
C THR A 187 -14.07 14.96 -0.12
N GLY A 188 -14.74 14.06 -0.85
CA GLY A 188 -16.20 14.00 -0.90
C GLY A 188 -16.80 13.33 0.34
N LEU A 189 -16.14 12.29 0.86
CA LEU A 189 -16.53 11.57 2.08
C LEU A 189 -15.27 11.18 2.86
N MET A 190 -15.24 11.47 4.15
CA MET A 190 -14.16 11.00 5.05
C MET A 190 -14.70 9.89 5.95
N ILE A 191 -14.02 8.74 5.92
CA ILE A 191 -14.28 7.61 6.81
C ILE A 191 -13.19 7.62 7.87
N THR A 192 -13.59 7.70 9.14
CA THR A 192 -12.63 7.83 10.23
C THR A 192 -12.70 6.64 11.17
N ASP A 193 -11.55 6.00 11.38
CA ASP A 193 -11.36 4.87 12.26
C ASP A 193 -10.87 5.29 13.65
N ILE A 194 -11.70 5.12 14.66
CA ILE A 194 -11.27 5.24 16.06
C ILE A 194 -10.70 3.90 16.50
N LYS A 195 -9.37 3.76 16.49
CA LYS A 195 -8.70 2.48 16.75
C LYS A 195 -8.85 1.95 18.18
N HIS A 196 -9.09 2.82 19.18
CA HIS A 196 -9.45 2.42 20.54
C HIS A 196 -10.14 3.56 21.29
N MET A 197 -11.19 3.25 22.06
CA MET A 197 -11.95 4.24 22.84
C MET A 197 -11.24 4.69 24.12
N ASP A 198 -10.38 3.84 24.70
CA ASP A 198 -9.53 4.22 25.83
C ASP A 198 -8.28 4.94 25.33
N SER A 199 -8.09 6.20 25.76
CA SER A 199 -6.99 7.04 25.31
C SER A 199 -5.60 6.53 25.71
N ALA A 200 -5.48 5.81 26.83
CA ALA A 200 -4.19 5.26 27.28
C ALA A 200 -3.82 4.03 26.40
N VAL A 201 -4.79 3.21 26.08
CA VAL A 201 -4.61 2.07 25.18
C VAL A 201 -4.36 2.56 23.74
N HIS A 202 -5.11 3.57 23.27
CA HIS A 202 -4.93 4.15 21.94
C HIS A 202 -3.52 4.71 21.73
N ARG A 203 -2.95 5.39 22.74
CA ARG A 203 -1.57 5.90 22.69
C ARG A 203 -0.48 4.83 22.70
N LYS A 204 -0.83 3.60 23.07
CA LYS A 204 0.12 2.49 23.14
C LYS A 204 0.37 1.83 21.77
N TRP A 205 -0.57 1.92 20.90
CA TRP A 205 -0.59 1.25 19.59
C TRP A 205 -0.50 2.22 18.41
#